data_506783f105847a69b41e5a12231fb8ed
#
_entry.id   506783f105847a69b41e5a12231fb8ed
#
_cell.length_a   1.000
_cell.length_b   1.000
_cell.length_c   1.000
_cell.angle_alpha   90.00
_cell.angle_beta   90.00
_cell.angle_gamma   90.00
#
_symmetry.space_group_name_H-M   'P 1'
#
loop_
_entity.id
_entity.type
_entity.pdbx_description
1 polymer ?
#
loop_
_entity_poly.entity_id
_entity_poly.type
_entity_poly.pdbx_seq_one_letter_code
_entity_poly.pdbx_strand_id
1 'polypeptide(L)'
;MGPDDARRRAATTAAEALLTGDLPDDVALRGVVEALAGAHPAWGWVGVYLLVGDTLVLGPSVGPPTEHRRIPVGAGVCGTAVAEDRNVVVDDVTELDNYLACSLGTRSEIVVLIRDQGDVVGQFDVDSDDLAAFGPADETLLGHLAVLAGPRCRRLAAALAGRS
;
A
#
# COMPACT_ATOMS: atom_id res chain seq x y z
N MET A 1 8.10 24.98 5.15
CA MET A 1 7.51 23.63 5.24
C MET A 1 6.00 23.75 5.40
N GLY A 2 5.25 23.11 4.53
CA GLY A 2 3.80 23.19 4.56
C GLY A 2 3.15 22.22 5.56
N PRO A 3 1.84 22.38 5.83
CA PRO A 3 1.12 21.49 6.74
C PRO A 3 1.10 20.02 6.26
N ASP A 4 1.11 19.79 4.96
CA ASP A 4 1.14 18.42 4.42
C ASP A 4 2.50 17.75 4.66
N ASP A 5 3.59 18.52 4.61
CA ASP A 5 4.91 17.99 4.94
C ASP A 5 4.99 17.59 6.42
N ALA A 6 4.38 18.39 7.30
CA ALA A 6 4.32 18.08 8.72
C ALA A 6 3.51 16.80 8.98
N ARG A 7 2.39 16.63 8.28
CA ARG A 7 1.55 15.42 8.38
C ARG A 7 2.29 14.18 7.89
N ARG A 8 2.97 14.28 6.73
CA ARG A 8 3.78 13.17 6.21
C ARG A 8 4.87 12.77 7.18
N ARG A 9 5.55 13.76 7.77
CA ARG A 9 6.61 13.50 8.74
C ARG A 9 6.07 12.82 9.99
N ALA A 10 4.94 13.27 10.52
CA ALA A 10 4.31 12.66 11.68
C ALA A 10 3.89 11.21 11.38
N ALA A 11 3.30 10.97 10.21
CA ALA A 11 2.91 9.64 9.77
C ALA A 11 4.14 8.72 9.63
N THR A 12 5.22 9.22 9.04
CA THR A 12 6.46 8.48 8.88
C THR A 12 7.04 8.07 10.23
N THR A 13 7.13 9.01 11.17
CA THR A 13 7.66 8.74 12.51
C THR A 13 6.82 7.69 13.25
N ALA A 14 5.49 7.82 13.18
CA ALA A 14 4.59 6.86 13.81
C ALA A 14 4.73 5.46 13.19
N ALA A 15 4.76 5.39 11.88
CA ALA A 15 4.88 4.12 11.17
C ALA A 15 6.24 3.44 11.42
N GLU A 16 7.32 4.20 11.42
CA GLU A 16 8.66 3.66 11.76
C GLU A 16 8.68 3.03 13.15
N ALA A 17 8.10 3.70 14.14
CA ALA A 17 8.05 3.20 15.50
C ALA A 17 7.28 1.88 15.58
N LEU A 18 6.18 1.77 14.84
CA LEU A 18 5.38 0.54 14.77
C LEU A 18 6.15 -0.61 14.12
N LEU A 19 6.84 -0.31 13.02
CA LEU A 19 7.55 -1.34 12.24
C LEU A 19 8.84 -1.81 12.91
N THR A 20 9.47 -0.98 13.71
CA THR A 20 10.72 -1.31 14.42
C THR A 20 10.49 -1.78 15.86
N GLY A 21 9.26 -1.75 16.36
CA GLY A 21 8.89 -2.22 17.70
C GLY A 21 8.57 -3.72 17.76
N ASP A 22 7.98 -4.14 18.86
CA ASP A 22 7.75 -5.56 19.17
C ASP A 22 6.31 -6.00 19.00
N LEU A 23 5.46 -5.19 18.35
CA LEU A 23 4.07 -5.56 18.12
C LEU A 23 3.94 -6.76 17.18
N PRO A 24 2.88 -7.57 17.32
CA PRO A 24 2.56 -8.58 16.33
C PRO A 24 2.47 -7.98 14.93
N ASP A 25 2.80 -8.76 13.91
CA ASP A 25 2.93 -8.26 12.54
C ASP A 25 1.64 -7.62 12.01
N ASP A 26 0.49 -8.25 12.24
CA ASP A 26 -0.81 -7.73 11.82
C ASP A 26 -1.19 -6.43 12.55
N VAL A 27 -0.89 -6.35 13.83
CA VAL A 27 -1.15 -5.15 14.65
C VAL A 27 -0.28 -3.99 14.19
N ALA A 28 1.01 -4.26 13.94
CA ALA A 28 1.94 -3.23 13.45
C ALA A 28 1.49 -2.68 12.10
N LEU A 29 1.16 -3.55 11.14
CA LEU A 29 0.72 -3.12 9.81
C LEU A 29 -0.61 -2.37 9.84
N ARG A 30 -1.53 -2.76 10.71
CA ARG A 30 -2.77 -2.00 10.89
C ARG A 30 -2.48 -0.58 11.39
N GLY A 31 -1.61 -0.44 12.37
CA GLY A 31 -1.18 0.87 12.85
C GLY A 31 -0.51 1.70 11.77
N VAL A 32 0.27 1.06 10.89
CA VAL A 32 0.93 1.74 9.77
C VAL A 32 -0.09 2.32 8.79
N VAL A 33 -1.10 1.54 8.37
CA VAL A 33 -2.11 2.07 7.43
C VAL A 33 -2.96 3.16 8.07
N GLU A 34 -3.24 3.07 9.37
CA GLU A 34 -3.94 4.13 10.11
C GLU A 34 -3.10 5.41 10.16
N ALA A 35 -1.79 5.31 10.41
CA ALA A 35 -0.89 6.46 10.39
C ALA A 35 -0.82 7.08 8.99
N LEU A 36 -0.70 6.25 7.95
CA LEU A 36 -0.66 6.71 6.57
C LEU A 36 -1.95 7.37 6.11
N ALA A 37 -3.10 6.91 6.60
CA ALA A 37 -4.37 7.56 6.29
C ALA A 37 -4.42 9.01 6.79
N GLY A 38 -3.63 9.36 7.80
CA GLY A 38 -3.49 10.73 8.29
C GLY A 38 -2.39 11.54 7.62
N ALA A 39 -1.62 10.94 6.70
CA ALA A 39 -0.45 11.60 6.10
C ALA A 39 -0.82 12.73 5.14
N HIS A 40 -1.95 12.62 4.47
CA HIS A 40 -2.43 13.63 3.53
C HIS A 40 -3.95 13.59 3.43
N PRO A 41 -4.62 14.77 3.41
CA PRO A 41 -6.10 14.81 3.36
C PRO A 41 -6.68 14.22 2.06
N ALA A 42 -5.90 14.18 0.99
CA ALA A 42 -6.34 13.62 -0.29
C ALA A 42 -6.25 12.07 -0.35
N TRP A 43 -5.66 11.42 0.65
CA TRP A 43 -5.52 9.96 0.68
C TRP A 43 -6.79 9.34 1.25
N GLY A 44 -7.71 8.95 0.37
CA GLY A 44 -9.04 8.46 0.75
C GLY A 44 -9.09 6.98 1.08
N TRP A 45 -8.14 6.19 0.58
CA TRP A 45 -8.04 4.76 0.88
C TRP A 45 -6.56 4.37 0.96
N VAL A 46 -6.22 3.64 2.00
CA VAL A 46 -4.85 3.15 2.24
C VAL A 46 -4.92 1.69 2.63
N GLY A 47 -4.16 0.85 1.96
CA GLY A 47 -4.13 -0.57 2.29
C GLY A 47 -2.78 -1.22 2.04
N VAL A 48 -2.62 -2.40 2.64
CA VAL A 48 -1.51 -3.31 2.38
C VAL A 48 -2.09 -4.57 1.76
N TYR A 49 -1.57 -4.96 0.60
CA TYR A 49 -1.80 -6.28 0.03
C TYR A 49 -0.59 -7.16 0.29
N LEU A 50 -0.83 -8.42 0.63
CA LEU A 50 0.21 -9.43 0.84
C LEU A 50 0.26 -10.33 -0.37
N LEU A 51 1.45 -10.59 -0.89
CA LEU A 51 1.62 -11.50 -2.03
C LEU A 51 1.69 -12.93 -1.55
N VAL A 52 0.69 -13.74 -1.91
CA VAL A 52 0.60 -15.16 -1.55
C VAL A 52 0.55 -15.94 -2.87
N GLY A 53 1.66 -16.55 -3.26
CA GLY A 53 1.78 -17.20 -4.56
C GLY A 53 1.65 -16.18 -5.69
N ASP A 54 0.64 -16.32 -6.51
CA ASP A 54 0.34 -15.43 -7.64
C ASP A 54 -0.88 -14.52 -7.36
N THR A 55 -1.27 -14.37 -6.10
CA THR A 55 -2.44 -13.59 -5.69
C THR A 55 -2.08 -12.59 -4.61
N LEU A 56 -2.51 -11.34 -4.79
CA LEU A 56 -2.45 -10.33 -3.76
C LEU A 56 -3.68 -10.48 -2.86
N VAL A 57 -3.45 -10.62 -1.56
CA VAL A 57 -4.49 -10.80 -0.56
C VAL A 57 -4.55 -9.54 0.31
N LEU A 58 -5.74 -8.95 0.45
CA LEU A 58 -5.92 -7.74 1.23
C LEU A 58 -5.57 -7.98 2.70
N GLY A 59 -4.63 -7.19 3.20
CA GLY A 59 -4.31 -7.06 4.62
C GLY A 59 -5.06 -5.89 5.26
N PRO A 60 -4.46 -5.18 6.22
CA PRO A 60 -5.11 -4.02 6.83
C PRO A 60 -5.37 -2.92 5.82
N SER A 61 -6.51 -2.24 5.96
CA SER A 61 -6.86 -1.08 5.13
C SER A 61 -7.70 -0.08 5.91
N VAL A 62 -7.66 1.17 5.46
CA VAL A 62 -8.45 2.29 6.00
C VAL A 62 -9.14 2.98 4.83
N GLY A 63 -10.45 3.21 4.95
CA GLY A 63 -11.26 3.84 3.92
C GLY A 63 -12.50 3.02 3.61
N PRO A 64 -13.28 3.37 2.57
CA PRO A 64 -14.47 2.62 2.20
C PRO A 64 -14.14 1.15 1.91
N PRO A 65 -15.05 0.22 2.22
CA PRO A 65 -14.81 -1.20 1.92
C PRO A 65 -14.58 -1.43 0.43
N THR A 66 -13.70 -2.40 0.11
CA THR A 66 -13.44 -2.81 -1.27
C THR A 66 -13.88 -4.25 -1.50
N GLU A 67 -14.32 -4.54 -2.72
CA GLU A 67 -14.61 -5.89 -3.17
C GLU A 67 -13.35 -6.64 -3.59
N HIS A 68 -12.25 -5.91 -3.86
CA HIS A 68 -11.00 -6.48 -4.36
C HIS A 68 -10.12 -6.98 -3.21
N ARG A 69 -10.58 -8.05 -2.56
CA ARG A 69 -9.86 -8.65 -1.44
C ARG A 69 -8.79 -9.65 -1.89
N ARG A 70 -8.89 -10.13 -3.12
CA ARG A 70 -7.91 -11.01 -3.75
C ARG A 70 -7.73 -10.54 -5.19
N ILE A 71 -6.50 -10.19 -5.57
CA ILE A 71 -6.18 -9.66 -6.89
C ILE A 71 -5.12 -10.57 -7.52
N PRO A 72 -5.42 -11.20 -8.67
CA PRO A 72 -4.41 -11.97 -9.38
C PRO A 72 -3.26 -11.08 -9.85
N VAL A 73 -2.04 -11.58 -9.81
CA VAL A 73 -0.90 -10.90 -10.43
C VAL A 73 -1.22 -10.66 -11.91
N GLY A 74 -1.01 -9.43 -12.38
CA GLY A 74 -1.35 -9.00 -13.73
C GLY A 74 -2.69 -8.28 -13.87
N ALA A 75 -3.55 -8.34 -12.86
CA ALA A 75 -4.86 -7.69 -12.88
C ALA A 75 -4.80 -6.31 -12.20
N GLY A 76 -5.35 -5.29 -12.84
CA GLY A 76 -5.42 -3.92 -12.30
C GLY A 76 -4.06 -3.29 -12.08
N VAL A 77 -4.02 -2.14 -11.41
CA VAL A 77 -2.77 -1.44 -11.09
C VAL A 77 -1.93 -2.27 -10.11
N CYS A 78 -2.56 -2.80 -9.07
CA CYS A 78 -1.88 -3.61 -8.05
C CYS A 78 -1.24 -4.87 -8.63
N GLY A 79 -1.99 -5.64 -9.41
CA GLY A 79 -1.48 -6.87 -10.03
C GLY A 79 -0.43 -6.59 -11.11
N THR A 80 -0.58 -5.50 -11.85
CA THR A 80 0.37 -5.08 -12.88
C THR A 80 1.70 -4.66 -12.27
N ALA A 81 1.67 -3.95 -11.13
CA ALA A 81 2.90 -3.55 -10.43
C ALA A 81 3.75 -4.77 -10.06
N VAL A 82 3.13 -5.84 -9.58
CA VAL A 82 3.84 -7.08 -9.24
C VAL A 82 4.36 -7.76 -10.52
N ALA A 83 3.52 -7.88 -11.55
CA ALA A 83 3.91 -8.54 -12.82
C ALA A 83 5.07 -7.83 -13.50
N GLU A 84 5.10 -6.49 -13.45
CA GLU A 84 6.16 -5.68 -14.05
C GLU A 84 7.31 -5.40 -13.09
N ASP A 85 7.19 -5.82 -11.83
CA ASP A 85 8.23 -5.69 -10.80
C ASP A 85 8.65 -4.24 -10.58
N ARG A 86 7.69 -3.33 -10.48
CA ARG A 86 7.94 -1.89 -10.32
C ARG A 86 6.80 -1.18 -9.56
N ASN A 87 7.14 -0.08 -8.92
CA ASN A 87 6.14 0.85 -8.37
C ASN A 87 5.36 1.49 -9.52
N VAL A 88 4.11 1.86 -9.25
CA VAL A 88 3.24 2.50 -10.25
C VAL A 88 2.57 3.72 -9.63
N VAL A 89 2.64 4.84 -10.33
CA VAL A 89 1.90 6.06 -10.00
C VAL A 89 0.97 6.37 -11.17
N VAL A 90 -0.32 6.49 -10.90
CA VAL A 90 -1.34 6.76 -11.91
C VAL A 90 -2.02 8.08 -11.59
N ASP A 91 -1.81 9.07 -12.46
CA ASP A 91 -2.38 10.41 -12.26
C ASP A 91 -3.88 10.46 -12.56
N ASP A 92 -4.34 9.63 -13.48
CA ASP A 92 -5.76 9.53 -13.87
C ASP A 92 -6.11 8.08 -14.20
N VAL A 93 -6.85 7.43 -13.31
CA VAL A 93 -7.23 6.02 -13.47
C VAL A 93 -8.18 5.78 -14.65
N THR A 94 -8.88 6.82 -15.13
CA THR A 94 -9.77 6.68 -16.29
C THR A 94 -9.03 6.46 -17.60
N GLU A 95 -7.71 6.71 -17.62
CA GLU A 95 -6.86 6.44 -18.78
C GLU A 95 -6.39 4.99 -18.85
N LEU A 96 -6.73 4.16 -17.87
CA LEU A 96 -6.31 2.75 -17.80
C LEU A 96 -7.42 1.81 -18.29
N ASP A 97 -7.05 0.87 -19.15
CA ASP A 97 -7.95 -0.19 -19.63
C ASP A 97 -8.13 -1.32 -18.61
N ASN A 98 -7.19 -1.48 -17.70
CA ASN A 98 -7.13 -2.61 -16.76
C ASN A 98 -7.21 -2.10 -15.31
N TYR A 99 -8.19 -1.26 -15.00
CA TYR A 99 -8.30 -0.65 -13.68
C TYR A 99 -9.29 -1.40 -12.79
N LEU A 100 -8.85 -1.71 -11.55
CA LEU A 100 -9.68 -2.24 -10.47
C LEU A 100 -9.70 -1.22 -9.33
N ALA A 101 -10.81 -0.50 -9.19
CA ALA A 101 -10.97 0.51 -8.15
C ALA A 101 -11.14 -0.13 -6.77
N CYS A 102 -10.34 0.28 -5.79
CA CYS A 102 -10.51 -0.13 -4.40
C CYS A 102 -11.67 0.60 -3.73
N SER A 103 -12.05 1.78 -4.23
CA SER A 103 -13.24 2.51 -3.82
C SER A 103 -13.90 3.19 -5.01
N LEU A 104 -15.21 3.49 -4.87
CA LEU A 104 -15.91 4.31 -5.85
C LEU A 104 -15.38 5.74 -5.77
N GLY A 105 -15.19 6.38 -6.91
CA GLY A 105 -14.71 7.76 -6.97
C GLY A 105 -13.20 7.93 -6.99
N THR A 106 -12.42 6.86 -6.91
CA THR A 106 -10.96 6.92 -7.06
C THR A 106 -10.59 7.54 -8.39
N ARG A 107 -9.67 8.52 -8.39
CA ARG A 107 -9.21 9.22 -9.58
C ARG A 107 -7.72 9.06 -9.82
N SER A 108 -6.91 8.94 -8.77
CA SER A 108 -5.49 8.66 -8.89
C SER A 108 -5.07 7.59 -7.88
N GLU A 109 -3.95 6.93 -8.13
CA GLU A 109 -3.48 5.81 -7.31
C GLU A 109 -1.96 5.73 -7.31
N ILE A 110 -1.39 5.31 -6.18
CA ILE A 110 0.01 4.92 -6.09
C ILE A 110 0.12 3.53 -5.50
N VAL A 111 0.97 2.70 -6.11
CA VAL A 111 1.33 1.37 -5.61
C VAL A 111 2.84 1.32 -5.43
N VAL A 112 3.28 0.98 -4.22
CA VAL A 112 4.70 0.83 -3.90
C VAL A 112 4.93 -0.59 -3.42
N LEU A 113 5.81 -1.33 -4.10
CA LEU A 113 6.11 -2.72 -3.77
C LEU A 113 6.86 -2.81 -2.45
N ILE A 114 6.51 -3.83 -1.67
CA ILE A 114 7.20 -4.19 -0.43
C ILE A 114 8.04 -5.43 -0.72
N ARG A 115 9.34 -5.34 -0.49
CA ARG A 115 10.29 -6.43 -0.73
C ARG A 115 10.95 -6.86 0.57
N ASP A 116 11.29 -8.14 0.63
CA ASP A 116 12.13 -8.68 1.68
C ASP A 116 13.14 -9.62 1.04
N GLN A 117 14.44 -9.36 1.28
CA GLN A 117 15.54 -10.13 0.68
C GLN A 117 15.44 -10.22 -0.85
N GLY A 118 14.98 -9.12 -1.49
CA GLY A 118 14.83 -9.02 -2.93
C GLY A 118 13.53 -9.57 -3.51
N ASP A 119 12.74 -10.32 -2.73
CA ASP A 119 11.46 -10.86 -3.17
C ASP A 119 10.33 -9.88 -2.88
N VAL A 120 9.39 -9.73 -3.80
CA VAL A 120 8.15 -9.00 -3.55
C VAL A 120 7.29 -9.83 -2.60
N VAL A 121 6.92 -9.24 -1.46
CA VAL A 121 6.11 -9.90 -0.42
C VAL A 121 4.76 -9.21 -0.21
N GLY A 122 4.56 -8.05 -0.83
CA GLY A 122 3.31 -7.29 -0.74
C GLY A 122 3.47 -5.93 -1.38
N GLN A 123 2.54 -5.05 -1.07
CA GLN A 123 2.58 -3.67 -1.55
C GLN A 123 1.74 -2.75 -0.66
N PHE A 124 2.12 -1.47 -0.65
CA PHE A 124 1.22 -0.39 -0.24
C PHE A 124 0.40 0.04 -1.45
N ASP A 125 -0.89 0.25 -1.24
CA ASP A 125 -1.82 0.76 -2.24
C ASP A 125 -2.58 1.94 -1.63
N VAL A 126 -2.49 3.11 -2.27
CA VAL A 126 -3.15 4.33 -1.80
C VAL A 126 -3.94 4.93 -2.96
N ASP A 127 -5.21 5.24 -2.68
CA ASP A 127 -6.12 5.84 -3.65
C ASP A 127 -6.53 7.24 -3.21
N SER A 128 -6.76 8.11 -4.19
CA SER A 128 -7.27 9.46 -3.96
C SER A 128 -8.43 9.76 -4.91
N ASP A 129 -9.38 10.55 -4.43
CA ASP A 129 -10.47 11.11 -5.26
C ASP A 129 -10.00 12.32 -6.08
N ASP A 130 -8.79 12.79 -5.87
CA ASP A 130 -8.19 13.88 -6.63
C ASP A 130 -7.34 13.32 -7.76
N LEU A 131 -7.28 14.04 -8.89
CA LEU A 131 -6.35 13.74 -9.97
C LEU A 131 -4.91 14.06 -9.52
N ALA A 132 -3.95 13.26 -9.99
CA ALA A 132 -2.52 13.51 -9.79
C ALA A 132 -2.15 13.81 -8.33
N ALA A 133 -2.75 13.06 -7.39
CA ALA A 133 -2.58 13.31 -5.96
C ALA A 133 -1.21 12.87 -5.42
N PHE A 134 -0.46 12.07 -6.18
CA PHE A 134 0.78 11.45 -5.70
C PHE A 134 1.98 11.93 -6.48
N GLY A 135 3.02 12.34 -5.75
CA GLY A 135 4.28 12.80 -6.31
C GLY A 135 5.48 12.03 -5.77
N PRO A 136 6.72 12.47 -6.14
CA PRO A 136 7.95 11.80 -5.70
C PRO A 136 8.11 11.70 -4.18
N ALA A 137 7.63 12.69 -3.43
CA ALA A 137 7.70 12.66 -1.96
C ALA A 137 6.87 11.52 -1.38
N ASP A 138 5.73 11.23 -1.98
CA ASP A 138 4.85 10.15 -1.55
C ASP A 138 5.47 8.78 -1.85
N GLU A 139 6.04 8.62 -3.03
CA GLU A 139 6.74 7.39 -3.40
C GLU A 139 7.95 7.15 -2.49
N THR A 140 8.71 8.20 -2.17
CA THR A 140 9.86 8.11 -1.27
C THR A 140 9.43 7.69 0.14
N LEU A 141 8.37 8.30 0.66
CA LEU A 141 7.83 7.97 1.99
C LEU A 141 7.41 6.51 2.04
N LEU A 142 6.57 6.08 1.09
CA LEU A 142 6.08 4.72 1.04
C LEU A 142 7.20 3.71 0.81
N GLY A 143 8.18 4.05 -0.02
CA GLY A 143 9.35 3.21 -0.28
C GLY A 143 10.21 2.98 0.95
N HIS A 144 10.40 4.04 1.76
CA HIS A 144 11.12 3.94 3.02
C HIS A 144 10.40 2.99 3.99
N LEU A 145 9.10 3.14 4.16
CA LEU A 145 8.31 2.28 5.02
C LEU A 145 8.23 0.84 4.47
N ALA A 146 8.23 0.69 3.16
CA ALA A 146 8.21 -0.62 2.51
C ALA A 146 9.44 -1.45 2.87
N VAL A 147 10.62 -0.83 2.96
CA VAL A 147 11.84 -1.52 3.40
C VAL A 147 11.67 -2.06 4.81
N LEU A 148 11.12 -1.28 5.72
CA LEU A 148 10.92 -1.66 7.11
C LEU A 148 9.81 -2.71 7.27
N ALA A 149 8.80 -2.68 6.40
CA ALA A 149 7.65 -3.58 6.46
C ALA A 149 7.93 -4.98 5.87
N GLY A 150 8.99 -5.13 5.08
CA GLY A 150 9.28 -6.35 4.33
C GLY A 150 9.23 -7.64 5.15
N PRO A 151 10.00 -7.76 6.26
CA PRO A 151 9.99 -8.99 7.06
C PRO A 151 8.62 -9.34 7.64
N ARG A 152 7.86 -8.34 8.07
CA ARG A 152 6.50 -8.55 8.61
C ARG A 152 5.54 -9.05 7.54
N CYS A 153 5.61 -8.47 6.36
CA CYS A 153 4.79 -8.90 5.21
C CYS A 153 5.14 -10.33 4.79
N ARG A 154 6.43 -10.68 4.78
CA ARG A 154 6.85 -12.06 4.47
C ARG A 154 6.24 -13.06 5.44
N ARG A 155 6.29 -12.78 6.75
CA ARG A 155 5.73 -13.67 7.77
C ARG A 155 4.22 -13.82 7.64
N LEU A 156 3.51 -12.71 7.41
CA LEU A 156 2.05 -12.74 7.24
C LEU A 156 1.65 -13.47 5.96
N ALA A 157 2.34 -13.24 4.86
CA ALA A 157 2.08 -13.95 3.60
C ALA A 157 2.30 -15.46 3.77
N ALA A 158 3.37 -15.86 4.46
CA ALA A 158 3.64 -17.27 4.74
C ALA A 158 2.56 -17.91 5.61
N ALA A 159 2.06 -17.18 6.62
CA ALA A 159 0.98 -17.65 7.48
C ALA A 159 -0.33 -17.84 6.69
N LEU A 160 -0.63 -16.93 5.76
CA LEU A 160 -1.81 -17.06 4.89
C LEU A 160 -1.67 -18.22 3.92
N ALA A 161 -0.49 -18.46 3.36
CA ALA A 161 -0.22 -19.59 2.47
C ALA A 161 -0.43 -20.92 3.19
N GLY A 162 -0.06 -21.02 4.48
CA GLY A 162 -0.22 -22.22 5.29
C GLY A 162 -1.68 -22.53 5.67
N ARG A 163 -2.62 -21.61 5.43
CA ARG A 163 -4.05 -21.79 5.75
C ARG A 163 -4.90 -22.17 4.55
N SER A 164 -4.33 -22.21 3.37
CA SER A 164 -5.05 -22.54 2.13
C SER A 164 -5.03 -24.01 1.81
#